data_1ee8705c6321b2aa807d8d96b2992250
#
_entry.id   1ee8705c6321b2aa807d8d96b2992250
#
_cell.length_a   1.000
_cell.length_b   1.000
_cell.length_c   1.000
_cell.angle_alpha   90.00
_cell.angle_beta   90.00
_cell.angle_gamma   90.00
#
_symmetry.space_group_name_H-M   'P 1'
#
loop_
_entity.id
_entity.type
_entity.pdbx_description
1 polymer ?
#
loop_
_entity_poly.entity_id
_entity_poly.type
_entity_poly.pdbx_seq_one_letter_code
_entity_poly.pdbx_strand_id
1 'polypeptide(L)'
;AIREYGLTLFRSITLPGSSSDVRVVEEVVKKDATKALSKEVAFKKGRLYYGFYAFRPVKKGINRYLFYRNNALGETDNTSMTLIYMEGEANMAQLRKTFGKKQR
;
A
#
# COMPACT_ATOMS: atom_id res chain seq x y z
N ALA A 1 7.92 -15.01 4.13
CA ALA A 1 7.07 -13.94 4.70
C ALA A 1 5.61 -14.08 4.29
N ILE A 2 5.36 -14.47 3.03
CA ILE A 2 3.99 -14.60 2.56
C ILE A 2 3.24 -15.65 3.38
N ARG A 3 3.87 -16.77 3.61
CA ARG A 3 3.24 -17.84 4.38
C ARG A 3 2.96 -17.43 5.82
N GLU A 4 3.86 -16.64 6.40
CA GLU A 4 3.73 -16.25 7.79
C GLU A 4 2.48 -15.41 8.02
N TYR A 5 2.02 -14.72 6.98
CA TYR A 5 0.86 -13.86 7.08
C TYR A 5 -0.39 -14.49 6.50
N GLY A 6 -0.29 -15.75 6.02
CA GLY A 6 -1.43 -16.38 5.40
C GLY A 6 -1.82 -15.74 4.07
N LEU A 7 -0.88 -15.11 3.40
CA LEU A 7 -1.15 -14.48 2.11
C LEU A 7 -1.17 -15.51 1.00
N THR A 8 -2.15 -15.41 0.12
CA THR A 8 -2.30 -16.29 -1.02
C THR A 8 -1.92 -15.60 -2.33
N LEU A 9 -1.85 -14.27 -2.31
CA LEU A 9 -1.43 -13.50 -3.48
C LEU A 9 -0.64 -12.30 -3.00
N PHE A 10 0.46 -12.04 -3.66
CA PHE A 10 1.32 -10.90 -3.33
C PHE A 10 1.93 -10.39 -4.62
N ARG A 11 1.67 -9.12 -4.93
CA ARG A 11 2.24 -8.48 -6.11
C ARG A 11 2.79 -7.13 -5.70
N SER A 12 3.98 -6.80 -6.17
CA SER A 12 4.58 -5.53 -5.84
C SER A 12 5.20 -4.89 -7.08
N ILE A 13 5.19 -3.56 -7.07
CA ILE A 13 5.82 -2.74 -8.10
C ILE A 13 6.65 -1.69 -7.38
N THR A 14 7.88 -1.49 -7.83
CA THR A 14 8.73 -0.44 -7.30
C THR A 14 9.22 0.41 -8.46
N LEU A 15 9.04 1.71 -8.34
CA LEU A 15 9.44 2.67 -9.36
C LEU A 15 10.31 3.76 -8.73
N PRO A 16 11.21 4.38 -9.50
CA PRO A 16 11.87 5.59 -9.01
C PRO A 16 10.82 6.65 -8.71
N GLY A 17 10.97 7.35 -7.59
CA GLY A 17 10.00 8.35 -7.21
C GLY A 17 9.88 9.51 -8.20
N SER A 18 10.93 9.72 -9.02
CA SER A 18 10.93 10.75 -10.04
C SER A 18 10.28 10.32 -11.35
N SER A 19 9.90 9.04 -11.47
CA SER A 19 9.28 8.54 -12.70
C SER A 19 7.92 9.21 -12.91
N SER A 20 7.63 9.55 -14.17
CA SER A 20 6.31 10.10 -14.49
C SER A 20 5.21 9.07 -14.26
N ASP A 21 5.55 7.79 -14.25
CA ASP A 21 4.57 6.74 -14.00
C ASP A 21 4.04 6.77 -12.57
N VAL A 22 4.78 7.38 -11.64
CA VAL A 22 4.32 7.49 -10.25
C VAL A 22 3.01 8.27 -10.18
N ARG A 23 2.86 9.31 -11.03
CA ARG A 23 1.61 10.07 -11.05
C ARG A 23 0.45 9.20 -11.49
N VAL A 24 0.69 8.35 -12.48
CA VAL A 24 -0.35 7.43 -12.95
C VAL A 24 -0.75 6.47 -11.84
N VAL A 25 0.24 5.90 -11.14
CA VAL A 25 -0.04 4.99 -10.04
C VAL A 25 -0.79 5.72 -8.93
N GLU A 26 -0.37 6.93 -8.60
CA GLU A 26 -1.02 7.70 -7.55
C GLU A 26 -2.51 7.92 -7.86
N GLU A 27 -2.83 8.24 -9.12
CA GLU A 27 -4.21 8.45 -9.51
C GLU A 27 -5.04 7.17 -9.44
N VAL A 28 -4.43 6.05 -9.85
CA VAL A 28 -5.11 4.76 -9.75
C VAL A 28 -5.40 4.40 -8.30
N VAL A 29 -4.41 4.63 -7.42
CA VAL A 29 -4.59 4.34 -5.99
C VAL A 29 -5.71 5.20 -5.42
N LYS A 30 -5.73 6.49 -5.75
CA LYS A 30 -6.77 7.38 -5.25
C LYS A 30 -8.15 6.94 -5.71
N LYS A 31 -8.24 6.49 -6.96
CA LYS A 31 -9.50 6.02 -7.50
C LYS A 31 -9.96 4.75 -6.79
N ASP A 32 -9.05 3.80 -6.61
CA ASP A 32 -9.39 2.56 -5.94
C ASP A 32 -9.73 2.78 -4.46
N ALA A 33 -9.11 3.80 -3.85
CA ALA A 33 -9.35 4.10 -2.44
C ALA A 33 -10.81 4.44 -2.16
N THR A 34 -11.55 4.89 -3.16
CA THR A 34 -12.97 5.18 -2.97
C THR A 34 -13.78 3.93 -2.66
N LYS A 35 -13.24 2.76 -2.97
CA LYS A 35 -13.90 1.48 -2.72
C LYS A 35 -13.40 0.80 -1.46
N ALA A 36 -12.46 1.40 -0.75
CA ALA A 36 -11.89 0.79 0.44
C ALA A 36 -12.89 0.81 1.59
N LEU A 37 -12.93 -0.28 2.34
CA LEU A 37 -13.75 -0.36 3.56
C LEU A 37 -13.10 0.41 4.69
N SER A 38 -11.77 0.40 4.74
CA SER A 38 -11.03 1.20 5.71
C SER A 38 -9.72 1.62 5.08
N LYS A 39 -9.15 2.71 5.59
CA LYS A 39 -7.90 3.20 5.03
C LYS A 39 -7.14 4.01 6.07
N GLU A 40 -5.84 4.02 5.92
CA GLU A 40 -4.94 4.86 6.69
C GLU A 40 -4.05 5.57 5.68
N VAL A 41 -4.10 6.88 5.62
CA VAL A 41 -3.37 7.63 4.59
C VAL A 41 -2.63 8.81 5.20
N ALA A 42 -1.57 9.22 4.51
CA ALA A 42 -0.83 10.41 4.87
C ALA A 42 -0.41 11.12 3.58
N PHE A 43 -0.46 12.45 3.63
CA PHE A 43 -0.07 13.28 2.50
C PHE A 43 1.11 14.15 2.90
N LYS A 44 1.95 14.45 1.93
CA LYS A 44 3.06 15.39 2.10
C LYS A 44 3.10 16.29 0.87
N LYS A 45 3.18 17.59 1.11
CA LYS A 45 3.25 18.56 0.01
C LYS A 45 2.11 18.42 -0.98
N GLY A 46 0.93 18.07 -0.47
CA GLY A 46 -0.24 17.90 -1.31
C GLY A 46 -0.27 16.60 -2.11
N ARG A 47 0.72 15.73 -1.92
CA ARG A 47 0.83 14.46 -2.64
C ARG A 47 0.61 13.29 -1.70
N LEU A 48 0.09 12.21 -2.24
CA LEU A 48 -0.08 10.99 -1.45
C LEU A 48 1.29 10.40 -1.14
N TYR A 49 1.59 10.31 0.15
CA TYR A 49 2.85 9.79 0.63
C TYR A 49 2.73 8.32 1.02
N TYR A 50 1.66 7.98 1.71
CA TYR A 50 1.45 6.67 2.30
C TYR A 50 -0.03 6.35 2.28
N GLY A 51 -0.37 5.12 1.91
CA GLY A 51 -1.73 4.66 1.97
C GLY A 51 -1.78 3.17 2.23
N PHE A 52 -2.61 2.77 3.18
CA PHE A 52 -2.88 1.37 3.46
C PHE A 52 -4.40 1.20 3.41
N TYR A 53 -4.87 0.39 2.48
CA TYR A 53 -6.29 0.25 2.20
C TYR A 53 -6.74 -1.18 2.36
N ALA A 54 -7.91 -1.39 2.99
CA ALA A 54 -8.53 -2.69 3.09
C ALA A 54 -9.83 -2.66 2.30
N PHE A 55 -10.04 -3.66 1.46
CA PHE A 55 -11.19 -3.74 0.58
C PHE A 55 -12.11 -4.88 0.99
N ARG A 56 -13.30 -4.91 0.38
CA ARG A 56 -14.22 -6.00 0.59
C ARG A 56 -13.57 -7.31 0.20
N PRO A 57 -13.69 -8.37 1.02
CA PRO A 57 -13.06 -9.64 0.70
C PRO A 57 -13.57 -10.20 -0.63
N VAL A 58 -12.67 -10.86 -1.35
CA VAL A 58 -13.04 -11.55 -2.59
C VAL A 58 -13.98 -12.70 -2.27
N LYS A 59 -13.67 -13.41 -1.19
CA LYS A 59 -14.51 -14.49 -0.69
C LYS A 59 -14.22 -14.62 0.79
N LYS A 60 -15.07 -15.40 1.47
CA LYS A 60 -14.98 -15.54 2.91
C LYS A 60 -13.57 -15.94 3.34
N GLY A 61 -13.02 -15.20 4.26
CA GLY A 61 -11.71 -15.50 4.82
C GLY A 61 -10.54 -14.97 4.02
N ILE A 62 -10.78 -14.42 2.84
CA ILE A 62 -9.69 -13.91 2.00
C ILE A 62 -9.81 -12.40 1.90
N ASN A 63 -9.04 -11.70 2.69
CA ASN A 63 -9.04 -10.24 2.72
C ASN A 63 -8.18 -9.68 1.60
N ARG A 64 -8.45 -8.44 1.21
CA ARG A 64 -7.69 -7.76 0.17
C ARG A 64 -7.14 -6.45 0.70
N TYR A 65 -5.88 -6.18 0.37
CA TYR A 65 -5.20 -4.98 0.85
C TYR A 65 -4.38 -4.35 -0.25
N LEU A 66 -4.23 -3.03 -0.18
CA LEU A 66 -3.36 -2.28 -1.08
C LEU A 66 -2.49 -1.36 -0.24
N PHE A 67 -1.20 -1.41 -0.46
CA PHE A 67 -0.22 -0.57 0.24
C PHE A 67 0.51 0.30 -0.78
N TYR A 68 0.61 1.59 -0.49
CA TYR A 68 1.30 2.55 -1.33
C TYR A 68 2.23 3.38 -0.45
N ARG A 69 3.45 3.61 -0.92
CA ARG A 69 4.36 4.50 -0.23
C ARG A 69 5.30 5.15 -1.24
N ASN A 70 5.34 6.48 -1.25
CA ASN A 70 6.27 7.24 -2.09
C ASN A 70 7.34 7.82 -1.20
N ASN A 71 8.45 7.11 -1.06
CA ASN A 71 9.54 7.53 -0.18
C ASN A 71 10.22 8.79 -0.66
N ALA A 72 10.08 9.14 -1.94
CA ALA A 72 10.68 10.36 -2.47
C ALA A 72 10.11 11.61 -1.82
N LEU A 73 8.91 11.52 -1.23
CA LEU A 73 8.30 12.63 -0.53
C LEU A 73 8.74 12.72 0.93
N GLY A 74 9.42 11.71 1.43
CA GLY A 74 9.90 11.69 2.80
C GLY A 74 11.29 12.31 2.90
N GLU A 75 11.83 12.23 4.10
CA GLU A 75 13.16 12.79 4.39
C GLU A 75 14.18 11.68 4.60
N THR A 76 14.17 10.70 3.72
CA THR A 76 15.09 9.59 3.78
C THR A 76 15.87 9.53 2.48
N ASP A 77 16.92 8.70 2.47
CA ASP A 77 17.70 8.48 1.26
C ASP A 77 16.96 7.61 0.25
N ASN A 78 15.92 6.93 0.69
CA ASN A 78 15.12 6.11 -0.21
C ASN A 78 14.22 7.02 -1.04
N THR A 79 14.37 6.97 -2.36
CA THR A 79 13.59 7.82 -3.27
C THR A 79 12.66 7.01 -4.15
N SER A 80 12.37 5.78 -3.79
CA SER A 80 11.52 4.92 -4.60
C SER A 80 10.07 4.99 -4.14
N MET A 81 9.16 4.65 -5.06
CA MET A 81 7.74 4.45 -4.76
C MET A 81 7.46 2.96 -4.79
N THR A 82 6.70 2.48 -3.83
CA THR A 82 6.32 1.07 -3.74
C THR A 82 4.82 0.94 -3.71
N LEU A 83 4.30 0.00 -4.50
CA LEU A 83 2.89 -0.36 -4.51
C LEU A 83 2.79 -1.87 -4.34
N ILE A 84 2.02 -2.31 -3.35
CA ILE A 84 1.87 -3.73 -3.04
C ILE A 84 0.40 -4.08 -2.94
N TYR A 85 -0.02 -5.11 -3.66
CA TYR A 85 -1.36 -5.66 -3.56
C TYR A 85 -1.27 -7.05 -2.93
N MET A 86 -2.13 -7.30 -1.93
CA MET A 86 -2.09 -8.55 -1.18
C MET A 86 -3.48 -9.11 -0.99
N GLU A 87 -3.59 -10.45 -1.05
CA GLU A 87 -4.82 -11.17 -0.69
C GLU A 87 -4.43 -12.30 0.24
N GLY A 88 -5.29 -12.57 1.22
CA GLY A 88 -5.04 -13.68 2.11
C GLY A 88 -5.80 -13.57 3.41
N GLU A 89 -5.46 -14.45 4.34
CA GLU A 89 -6.13 -14.52 5.63
C GLU A 89 -5.58 -13.53 6.65
N ALA A 90 -4.45 -12.90 6.34
CA ALA A 90 -3.83 -11.95 7.26
C ALA A 90 -4.79 -10.81 7.56
N ASN A 91 -4.80 -10.34 8.80
CA ASN A 91 -5.63 -9.21 9.14
C ASN A 91 -4.83 -7.91 9.03
N MET A 92 -5.55 -6.79 9.03
CA MET A 92 -4.95 -5.48 8.83
C MET A 92 -3.93 -5.13 9.89
N ALA A 93 -4.18 -5.54 11.14
CA ALA A 93 -3.26 -5.22 12.23
C ALA A 93 -1.90 -5.87 12.02
N GLN A 94 -1.88 -7.12 11.57
CA GLN A 94 -0.63 -7.82 11.31
C GLN A 94 0.15 -7.15 10.19
N LEU A 95 -0.53 -6.80 9.11
CA LEU A 95 0.14 -6.21 7.95
C LEU A 95 0.60 -4.80 8.26
N ARG A 96 -0.16 -4.05 9.06
CA ARG A 96 0.23 -2.70 9.43
C ARG A 96 1.51 -2.70 10.25
N LYS A 97 1.71 -3.71 11.08
CA LYS A 97 2.94 -3.82 11.83
C LYS A 97 4.16 -3.93 10.92
N THR A 98 3.98 -4.62 9.80
CA THR A 98 5.09 -4.89 8.88
C THR A 98 5.30 -3.74 7.91
N PHE A 99 4.21 -3.20 7.34
CA PHE A 99 4.31 -2.22 6.25
C PHE A 99 3.94 -0.81 6.67
N GLY A 100 3.48 -0.62 7.89
CA GLY A 100 2.91 0.65 8.30
C GLY A 100 3.93 1.70 8.69
N LYS A 101 3.43 2.77 9.28
CA LYS A 101 4.22 3.96 9.56
C LYS A 101 5.32 3.77 10.57
N LYS A 102 5.27 2.75 11.35
CA LYS A 102 6.32 2.51 12.31
C LYS A 102 7.65 2.21 11.65
N GLN A 103 7.65 2.05 10.36
CA GLN A 103 8.86 1.85 9.56
C GLN A 103 9.61 3.16 9.46
N ARG A 104 10.25 3.53 10.50
CA ARG A 104 11.02 4.79 10.52
C ARG A 104 12.45 4.51 10.76
#